data_f7bdbfe4c6b1920a75dab3ac73f28974
#
_entry.id   f7bdbfe4c6b1920a75dab3ac73f28974
#
_cell.length_a   1.000
_cell.length_b   1.000
_cell.length_c   1.000
_cell.angle_alpha   90.00
_cell.angle_beta   90.00
_cell.angle_gamma   90.00
#
_symmetry.space_group_name_H-M   'P 1'
#
loop_
_entity.id
_entity.type
_entity.pdbx_description
1 polymer ?
#
loop_
_entity_poly.entity_id
_entity_poly.type
_entity_poly.pdbx_seq_one_letter_code
_entity_poly.pdbx_strand_id
1 'polypeptide(L)'
;MEIKSVLHKSLVSIGIILISGCGGSSESAAAETLLELSVTEIEVPYTGGKQTVSVEAGSEWTAYSDADWILCNVNGSTEKNGTVDIIVDENKNFEARTTDITVKSGTTRKEISVVQEAAPEFDTSDIPVPEGYRLVWHDEFND
;
A
#
# COMPACT_ATOMS: atom_id res chain seq x y z
N MET A 1 -17.40 -25.13 13.38
CA MET A 1 -16.07 -24.76 12.88
C MET A 1 -15.83 -23.30 13.24
N GLU A 2 -15.18 -23.04 14.36
CA GLU A 2 -14.99 -21.69 14.90
C GLU A 2 -13.74 -21.06 14.26
N ILE A 3 -13.95 -19.93 13.60
CA ILE A 3 -12.86 -19.09 13.09
C ILE A 3 -12.43 -18.20 14.26
N LYS A 4 -11.30 -18.52 14.88
CA LYS A 4 -10.69 -17.67 15.90
C LYS A 4 -10.05 -16.46 15.23
N SER A 5 -10.74 -15.33 15.33
CA SER A 5 -10.17 -14.01 15.06
C SER A 5 -9.03 -13.74 16.04
N VAL A 6 -7.79 -13.73 15.54
CA VAL A 6 -6.62 -13.31 16.32
C VAL A 6 -6.51 -11.78 16.24
N LEU A 7 -7.07 -11.14 17.24
CA LEU A 7 -6.92 -9.70 17.43
C LEU A 7 -5.51 -9.40 17.96
N HIS A 8 -4.60 -9.01 17.11
CA HIS A 8 -3.30 -8.50 17.54
C HIS A 8 -3.45 -7.06 18.04
N LYS A 9 -3.58 -6.93 19.34
CA LYS A 9 -3.39 -5.64 20.00
C LYS A 9 -1.90 -5.35 20.09
N SER A 10 -1.40 -4.51 19.18
CA SER A 10 -0.07 -3.91 19.34
C SER A 10 -0.15 -2.84 20.44
N LEU A 11 0.35 -3.17 21.62
CA LEU A 11 0.58 -2.21 22.69
C LEU A 11 1.82 -1.39 22.34
N VAL A 12 1.62 -0.16 21.89
CA VAL A 12 2.70 0.82 21.82
C VAL A 12 3.00 1.29 23.25
N SER A 13 4.10 0.78 23.79
CA SER A 13 4.65 1.25 25.07
C SER A 13 5.29 2.62 24.85
N ILE A 14 4.64 3.66 25.34
CA ILE A 14 5.23 5.00 25.44
C ILE A 14 6.20 4.99 26.61
N GLY A 15 7.47 4.80 26.29
CA GLY A 15 8.56 5.00 27.26
C GLY A 15 8.81 6.49 27.43
N ILE A 16 8.34 7.08 28.55
CA ILE A 16 8.74 8.42 28.97
C ILE A 16 10.12 8.30 29.58
N ILE A 17 11.15 8.71 28.85
CA ILE A 17 12.48 8.91 29.42
C ILE A 17 12.58 10.35 29.89
N LEU A 18 12.47 10.55 31.20
CA LEU A 18 12.84 11.80 31.84
C LEU A 18 14.38 11.84 31.96
N ILE A 19 15.02 12.54 31.04
CA ILE A 19 16.44 12.88 31.20
C ILE A 19 16.50 14.29 31.76
N SER A 20 16.76 14.35 33.07
CA SER A 20 17.20 15.57 33.74
C SER A 20 18.70 15.73 33.51
N GLY A 21 19.10 16.57 32.59
CA GLY A 21 20.48 16.89 32.26
C GLY A 21 20.64 18.37 31.99
N CYS A 22 21.20 19.07 32.98
CA CYS A 22 21.63 20.46 32.86
C CYS A 22 22.91 20.53 32.00
N GLY A 23 22.91 21.31 30.90
CA GLY A 23 24.10 21.55 30.11
C GLY A 23 23.74 22.16 28.75
N GLY A 24 24.01 23.45 28.55
CA GLY A 24 23.67 24.20 27.37
C GLY A 24 24.37 23.71 26.10
N SER A 25 23.61 23.42 25.13
CA SER A 25 23.83 23.63 23.71
C SER A 25 22.47 23.46 23.06
N SER A 26 21.99 24.50 22.39
CA SER A 26 20.76 24.48 21.64
C SER A 26 20.95 23.62 20.39
N GLU A 27 20.84 22.33 20.54
CA GLU A 27 20.43 21.48 19.42
C GLU A 27 18.92 21.68 19.32
N SER A 28 18.54 22.47 18.35
CA SER A 28 17.17 22.50 17.83
C SER A 28 16.86 21.10 17.34
N ALA A 29 16.36 20.24 18.23
CA ALA A 29 15.69 19.03 17.80
C ALA A 29 14.55 19.52 16.92
N ALA A 30 14.66 19.29 15.58
CA ALA A 30 13.58 19.53 14.66
C ALA A 30 12.38 18.77 15.23
N ALA A 31 11.33 19.48 15.66
CA ALA A 31 10.13 18.87 16.18
C ALA A 31 9.62 17.93 15.09
N GLU A 32 9.60 16.64 15.37
CA GLU A 32 9.06 15.66 14.42
C GLU A 32 7.65 16.09 14.09
N THR A 33 7.42 16.33 12.80
CA THR A 33 6.10 16.70 12.34
C THR A 33 5.18 15.50 12.49
N LEU A 34 4.06 15.69 13.19
CA LEU A 34 3.04 14.64 13.31
C LEU A 34 2.65 14.14 11.92
N LEU A 35 2.68 12.84 11.73
CA LEU A 35 2.18 12.17 10.54
C LEU A 35 1.62 10.81 10.94
N GLU A 36 0.29 10.67 10.89
CA GLU A 36 -0.41 9.43 11.17
C GLU A 36 -1.21 8.98 9.96
N LEU A 37 -1.22 7.70 9.70
CA LEU A 37 -1.94 7.04 8.61
C LEU A 37 -2.94 6.05 9.19
N SER A 38 -4.16 6.04 8.65
CA SER A 38 -5.19 5.07 9.08
C SER A 38 -4.83 3.63 8.71
N VAL A 39 -4.02 3.45 7.66
CA VAL A 39 -3.59 2.14 7.14
C VAL A 39 -2.15 2.26 6.65
N THR A 40 -1.34 1.24 6.88
CA THR A 40 0.06 1.15 6.42
C THR A 40 0.30 -0.02 5.46
N GLU A 41 -0.71 -0.86 5.25
CA GLU A 41 -0.66 -2.00 4.34
C GLU A 41 -2.02 -2.15 3.65
N ILE A 42 -2.00 -2.37 2.34
CA ILE A 42 -3.18 -2.50 1.48
C ILE A 42 -3.02 -3.74 0.61
N GLU A 43 -3.98 -4.64 0.70
CA GLU A 43 -4.11 -5.77 -0.23
C GLU A 43 -5.18 -5.45 -1.27
N VAL A 44 -4.87 -5.66 -2.54
CA VAL A 44 -5.74 -5.35 -3.68
C VAL A 44 -5.86 -6.57 -4.58
N PRO A 45 -7.07 -6.93 -5.02
CA PRO A 45 -7.26 -8.00 -5.98
C PRO A 45 -6.60 -7.66 -7.33
N TYR A 46 -6.37 -8.67 -8.16
CA TYR A 46 -5.77 -8.47 -9.49
C TYR A 46 -6.58 -7.51 -10.38
N THR A 47 -7.90 -7.42 -10.19
CA THR A 47 -8.79 -6.50 -10.92
C THR A 47 -8.53 -5.02 -10.63
N GLY A 48 -7.66 -4.74 -9.67
CA GLY A 48 -7.42 -3.39 -9.20
C GLY A 48 -8.53 -2.86 -8.30
N GLY A 49 -8.53 -1.56 -8.08
CA GLY A 49 -9.55 -0.93 -7.26
C GLY A 49 -9.13 0.40 -6.69
N LYS A 50 -9.97 0.95 -5.81
CA LYS A 50 -9.75 2.20 -5.12
C LYS A 50 -9.77 1.97 -3.61
N GLN A 51 -8.77 2.50 -2.91
CA GLN A 51 -8.70 2.58 -1.45
C GLN A 51 -8.52 4.02 -1.01
N THR A 52 -9.19 4.39 0.08
CA THR A 52 -9.03 5.72 0.68
C THR A 52 -8.33 5.58 2.02
N VAL A 53 -7.23 6.29 2.21
CA VAL A 53 -6.46 6.33 3.45
C VAL A 53 -6.57 7.71 4.06
N SER A 54 -6.91 7.78 5.35
CA SER A 54 -6.91 9.03 6.10
C SER A 54 -5.50 9.37 6.56
N VAL A 55 -5.15 10.65 6.45
CA VAL A 55 -3.86 11.20 6.83
C VAL A 55 -4.08 12.30 7.86
N GLU A 56 -3.43 12.17 9.02
CA GLU A 56 -3.33 13.23 10.01
C GLU A 56 -1.89 13.73 10.05
N ALA A 57 -1.70 15.00 9.76
CA ALA A 57 -0.36 15.58 9.68
C ALA A 57 -0.27 16.88 10.47
N GLY A 58 0.93 17.20 10.96
CA GLY A 58 1.19 18.46 11.66
C GLY A 58 1.37 19.67 10.75
N SER A 59 1.60 19.44 9.44
CA SER A 59 1.79 20.44 8.40
C SER A 59 1.29 19.92 7.05
N GLU A 60 1.47 20.69 6.00
CA GLU A 60 1.21 20.24 4.62
C GLU A 60 1.89 18.88 4.35
N TRP A 61 1.22 18.06 3.56
CA TRP A 61 1.69 16.73 3.26
C TRP A 61 1.47 16.36 1.80
N THR A 62 2.21 15.37 1.33
CA THR A 62 2.12 14.83 -0.03
C THR A 62 2.12 13.32 0.02
N ALA A 63 1.50 12.69 -0.97
CA ALA A 63 1.57 11.25 -1.17
C ALA A 63 1.86 10.94 -2.63
N TYR A 64 2.77 10.00 -2.89
CA TYR A 64 3.14 9.59 -4.24
C TYR A 64 3.64 8.15 -4.25
N SER A 65 3.58 7.53 -5.41
CA SER A 65 4.19 6.24 -5.72
C SER A 65 5.02 6.36 -6.99
N ASP A 66 6.11 5.62 -7.07
CA ASP A 66 6.95 5.53 -8.27
C ASP A 66 6.43 4.46 -9.25
N ALA A 67 5.43 3.68 -8.85
CA ALA A 67 4.80 2.66 -9.69
C ALA A 67 3.78 3.29 -10.64
N ASP A 68 3.90 2.99 -11.93
CA ASP A 68 3.03 3.51 -12.99
C ASP A 68 1.60 2.95 -12.95
N TRP A 69 1.38 1.89 -12.21
CA TRP A 69 0.07 1.25 -11.99
C TRP A 69 -0.67 1.74 -10.75
N ILE A 70 -0.13 2.76 -10.06
CA ILE A 70 -0.76 3.41 -8.91
C ILE A 70 -0.91 4.91 -9.16
N LEU A 71 -2.13 5.41 -8.96
CA LEU A 71 -2.43 6.83 -8.94
C LEU A 71 -2.85 7.25 -7.53
N CYS A 72 -2.15 8.25 -6.98
CA CYS A 72 -2.47 8.85 -5.69
C CYS A 72 -3.19 10.20 -5.90
N ASN A 73 -4.47 10.27 -5.54
CA ASN A 73 -5.23 11.53 -5.51
C ASN A 73 -5.28 12.06 -4.08
N VAL A 74 -4.60 13.15 -3.84
CA VAL A 74 -4.48 13.77 -2.52
C VAL A 74 -5.56 14.82 -2.33
N ASN A 75 -6.34 14.70 -1.24
CA ASN A 75 -7.40 15.65 -0.87
C ASN A 75 -7.08 16.24 0.51
N GLY A 76 -7.01 17.57 0.60
CA GLY A 76 -6.73 18.27 1.84
C GLY A 76 -5.25 18.33 2.23
N SER A 77 -4.32 18.24 1.27
CA SER A 77 -2.87 18.25 1.53
C SER A 77 -2.34 19.54 2.14
N THR A 78 -3.04 20.66 1.96
CA THR A 78 -2.72 21.95 2.57
C THR A 78 -3.26 22.10 3.98
N GLU A 79 -4.13 21.19 4.40
CA GLU A 79 -4.67 21.10 5.74
C GLU A 79 -3.92 20.01 6.53
N LYS A 80 -4.03 20.06 7.84
CA LYS A 80 -3.37 19.05 8.70
C LYS A 80 -3.97 17.66 8.55
N ASN A 81 -5.25 17.57 8.22
CA ASN A 81 -5.98 16.31 8.03
C ASN A 81 -6.53 16.24 6.62
N GLY A 82 -6.42 15.08 6.02
CA GLY A 82 -6.93 14.85 4.69
C GLY A 82 -7.02 13.38 4.36
N THR A 83 -7.21 13.09 3.09
CA THR A 83 -7.29 11.72 2.59
C THR A 83 -6.47 11.58 1.31
N VAL A 84 -5.94 10.41 1.09
CA VAL A 84 -5.40 10.00 -0.20
C VAL A 84 -6.25 8.87 -0.77
N ASP A 85 -6.75 9.08 -1.99
CA ASP A 85 -7.39 8.04 -2.77
C ASP A 85 -6.33 7.33 -3.60
N ILE A 86 -6.10 6.08 -3.30
CA ILE A 86 -5.16 5.22 -3.98
C ILE A 86 -5.94 4.42 -5.02
N ILE A 87 -5.68 4.67 -6.28
CA ILE A 87 -6.28 3.97 -7.41
C ILE A 87 -5.23 3.01 -7.97
N VAL A 88 -5.58 1.74 -8.01
CA VAL A 88 -4.69 0.65 -8.43
C VAL A 88 -5.24 0.06 -9.72
N ASP A 89 -4.43 0.03 -10.76
CA ASP A 89 -4.78 -0.54 -12.05
C ASP A 89 -4.82 -2.07 -12.01
N GLU A 90 -5.53 -2.68 -12.95
CA GLU A 90 -5.59 -4.12 -13.12
C GLU A 90 -4.19 -4.73 -13.30
N ASN A 91 -3.92 -5.81 -12.58
CA ASN A 91 -2.73 -6.64 -12.79
C ASN A 91 -3.05 -7.75 -13.79
N LYS A 92 -2.50 -7.65 -14.98
CA LYS A 92 -2.68 -8.65 -16.06
C LYS A 92 -1.62 -9.73 -16.06
N ASN A 93 -0.66 -9.64 -15.13
CA ASN A 93 0.41 -10.61 -15.01
C ASN A 93 0.01 -11.75 -14.08
N PHE A 94 0.52 -12.93 -14.33
CA PHE A 94 0.33 -14.12 -13.49
C PHE A 94 1.22 -14.12 -12.24
N GLU A 95 1.81 -12.98 -11.90
CA GLU A 95 2.61 -12.77 -10.71
C GLU A 95 2.03 -11.62 -9.88
N ALA A 96 2.01 -11.81 -8.58
CA ALA A 96 1.67 -10.73 -7.65
C ALA A 96 2.72 -9.61 -7.73
N ARG A 97 2.29 -8.37 -7.52
CA ARG A 97 3.19 -7.22 -7.52
C ARG A 97 3.03 -6.39 -6.26
N THR A 98 4.13 -5.77 -5.84
CA THR A 98 4.16 -4.93 -4.65
C THR A 98 4.84 -3.61 -4.94
N THR A 99 4.44 -2.58 -4.22
CA THR A 99 5.10 -1.27 -4.22
C THR A 99 4.76 -0.52 -2.94
N ASP A 100 5.51 0.55 -2.67
CA ASP A 100 5.26 1.43 -1.56
C ASP A 100 4.75 2.79 -2.05
N ILE A 101 3.83 3.37 -1.28
CA ILE A 101 3.38 4.74 -1.43
C ILE A 101 4.03 5.56 -0.33
N THR A 102 4.78 6.57 -0.71
CA THR A 102 5.40 7.49 0.23
C THR A 102 4.45 8.61 0.61
N VAL A 103 4.18 8.79 1.90
CA VAL A 103 3.49 9.95 2.46
C VAL A 103 4.51 10.77 3.25
N LYS A 104 4.60 12.06 2.94
CA LYS A 104 5.59 12.96 3.54
C LYS A 104 4.91 14.24 4.06
N SER A 105 5.27 14.63 5.29
CA SER A 105 4.88 15.89 5.91
C SER A 105 6.10 16.51 6.60
N GLY A 106 6.53 17.68 6.13
CA GLY A 106 7.76 18.29 6.61
C GLY A 106 8.97 17.38 6.45
N THR A 107 9.61 17.02 7.56
CA THR A 107 10.75 16.09 7.60
C THR A 107 10.33 14.63 7.84
N THR A 108 9.09 14.41 8.26
CA THR A 108 8.57 13.08 8.58
C THR A 108 8.07 12.37 7.31
N ARG A 109 8.38 11.08 7.19
CA ARG A 109 7.97 10.21 6.09
C ARG A 109 7.39 8.93 6.65
N LYS A 110 6.29 8.47 6.07
CA LYS A 110 5.72 7.14 6.28
C LYS A 110 5.42 6.47 4.95
N GLU A 111 5.35 5.16 4.96
CA GLU A 111 5.10 4.35 3.77
C GLU A 111 3.82 3.53 3.96
N ILE A 112 3.09 3.34 2.87
CA ILE A 112 1.96 2.43 2.77
C ILE A 112 2.38 1.35 1.78
N SER A 113 2.49 0.11 2.25
CA SER A 113 2.79 -1.02 1.39
C SER A 113 1.54 -1.46 0.65
N VAL A 114 1.64 -1.63 -0.66
CA VAL A 114 0.55 -2.10 -1.52
C VAL A 114 0.95 -3.44 -2.11
N VAL A 115 0.16 -4.46 -1.87
CA VAL A 115 0.31 -5.80 -2.44
C VAL A 115 -0.88 -6.07 -3.35
N GLN A 116 -0.62 -6.35 -4.61
CA GLN A 116 -1.67 -6.71 -5.55
C GLN A 116 -1.53 -8.16 -5.99
N GLU A 117 -2.63 -8.89 -5.95
CA GLU A 117 -2.69 -10.28 -6.37
C GLU A 117 -2.32 -10.46 -7.85
N ALA A 118 -1.85 -11.66 -8.18
CA ALA A 118 -1.64 -12.11 -9.56
C ALA A 118 -2.99 -12.30 -10.27
N ALA A 119 -3.03 -12.05 -11.58
CA ALA A 119 -4.15 -12.50 -12.39
C ALA A 119 -4.24 -14.03 -12.37
N PRO A 120 -5.46 -14.61 -12.38
CA PRO A 120 -5.61 -16.04 -12.45
C PRO A 120 -5.05 -16.57 -13.78
N GLU A 121 -4.30 -17.65 -13.71
CA GLU A 121 -3.94 -18.39 -14.92
C GLU A 121 -5.22 -18.90 -15.60
N PHE A 122 -5.26 -18.81 -16.91
CA PHE A 122 -6.37 -19.36 -17.66
C PHE A 122 -6.28 -20.90 -17.63
N ASP A 123 -7.14 -21.51 -16.83
CA ASP A 123 -7.25 -22.97 -16.78
C ASP A 123 -8.01 -23.48 -18.02
N THR A 124 -7.27 -24.13 -18.90
CA THR A 124 -7.85 -24.74 -20.12
C THR A 124 -8.51 -26.08 -19.84
N SER A 125 -8.42 -26.61 -18.62
CA SER A 125 -8.99 -27.93 -18.25
C SER A 125 -10.52 -27.93 -18.29
N ASP A 126 -11.16 -26.78 -18.07
CA ASP A 126 -12.61 -26.59 -18.09
C ASP A 126 -13.18 -26.25 -19.46
N ILE A 127 -12.35 -26.17 -20.52
CA ILE A 127 -12.84 -25.96 -21.87
C ILE A 127 -13.50 -27.25 -22.35
N PRO A 128 -14.84 -27.28 -22.56
CA PRO A 128 -15.49 -28.48 -23.08
C PRO A 128 -15.00 -28.74 -24.50
N VAL A 129 -14.14 -29.73 -24.62
CA VAL A 129 -13.69 -30.20 -25.94
C VAL A 129 -14.76 -31.17 -26.47
N PRO A 130 -15.42 -30.89 -27.62
CA PRO A 130 -16.37 -31.79 -28.18
C PRO A 130 -15.75 -33.16 -28.46
N GLU A 131 -16.55 -34.22 -28.30
CA GLU A 131 -16.07 -35.60 -28.46
C GLU A 131 -15.48 -35.78 -29.87
N GLY A 132 -14.24 -36.25 -29.96
CA GLY A 132 -13.51 -36.42 -31.22
C GLY A 132 -12.55 -35.29 -31.60
N TYR A 133 -12.52 -34.19 -30.80
CA TYR A 133 -11.55 -33.13 -30.98
C TYR A 133 -10.50 -33.17 -29.89
N ARG A 134 -9.26 -32.87 -30.26
CA ARG A 134 -8.14 -32.77 -29.37
C ARG A 134 -7.61 -31.33 -29.48
N LEU A 135 -7.50 -30.63 -28.34
CA LEU A 135 -6.85 -29.33 -28.28
C LEU A 135 -5.37 -29.54 -28.64
N VAL A 136 -4.95 -29.05 -29.79
CA VAL A 136 -3.55 -29.05 -30.21
C VAL A 136 -3.11 -27.61 -30.28
N TRP A 137 -2.43 -27.14 -29.25
CA TRP A 137 -1.71 -25.88 -29.31
C TRP A 137 -0.38 -26.12 -30.04
N HIS A 138 -0.30 -25.70 -31.27
CA HIS A 138 0.96 -25.54 -31.96
C HIS A 138 1.28 -24.06 -32.01
N ASP A 139 2.08 -23.63 -31.05
CA ASP A 139 2.73 -22.34 -31.13
C ASP A 139 4.14 -22.55 -31.69
N GLU A 140 4.22 -22.63 -32.99
CA GLU A 140 5.50 -22.61 -33.70
C GLU A 140 5.72 -21.19 -34.24
N PHE A 141 6.04 -20.25 -33.34
CA PHE A 141 6.71 -19.02 -33.72
C PHE A 141 8.22 -19.26 -33.72
N ASN A 142 8.71 -19.88 -34.75
CA ASN A 142 10.12 -19.93 -35.10
C ASN A 142 10.35 -18.90 -36.23
N ASP A 143 10.83 -17.72 -35.83
CA ASP A 143 11.59 -16.81 -36.68
C ASP A 143 12.91 -16.44 -36.01
#